data_59dbd5d4ed2c15ca84f3631a0900fab9
#
_entry.id   59dbd5d4ed2c15ca84f3631a0900fab9
#
_cell.length_a   1.000
_cell.length_b   1.000
_cell.length_c   1.000
_cell.angle_alpha   90.00
_cell.angle_beta   90.00
_cell.angle_gamma   90.00
#
_symmetry.space_group_name_H-M   'P 1'
#
loop_
_entity.id
_entity.type
_entity.pdbx_description
1 polymer ?
#
loop_
_entity_poly.entity_id
_entity_poly.type
_entity_poly.pdbx_seq_one_letter_code
_entity_poly.pdbx_strand_id
1 'polypeptide(L)'
;MTEEDVIEQKARELCAKDESLKYLVQEYHDGLLLYEISTREVWDKAAKDTVGLEAYFKAHRSKYKWDEPRYRGVVYHCKDKGLVKDVRKLLKSVDEAQWIDTLRASFNQDSVKQIRVEKNLFKKGDNAFVDHLVFKEKKEPKASQAYPYAAVYGKKLKKPKEWTDVRGEVVSDYQAACEAEFVRRLRETYKVEIYKEVLNTVNKH
;
A
#
# COMPACT_ATOMS: atom_id res chain seq x y z
N MET A 1 -15.34 42.75 -11.88
CA MET A 1 -14.04 42.15 -12.22
C MET A 1 -13.30 41.96 -10.90
N THR A 2 -13.03 40.73 -10.55
CA THR A 2 -12.30 40.36 -9.30
C THR A 2 -10.80 40.53 -9.51
N GLU A 3 -9.99 40.49 -8.44
CA GLU A 3 -8.52 40.42 -8.57
C GLU A 3 -8.07 39.22 -9.37
N GLU A 4 -8.74 38.09 -9.19
CA GLU A 4 -8.47 36.85 -9.94
C GLU A 4 -8.70 37.02 -11.44
N ASP A 5 -9.81 37.70 -11.85
CA ASP A 5 -10.08 37.99 -13.26
C ASP A 5 -8.95 38.81 -13.92
N VAL A 6 -8.42 39.79 -13.17
CA VAL A 6 -7.33 40.67 -13.65
C VAL A 6 -6.02 39.87 -13.80
N ILE A 7 -5.70 39.02 -12.83
CA ILE A 7 -4.50 38.17 -12.87
C ILE A 7 -4.60 37.20 -14.04
N GLU A 8 -5.74 36.54 -14.22
CA GLU A 8 -5.97 35.61 -15.33
C GLU A 8 -5.84 36.30 -16.70
N GLN A 9 -6.42 37.51 -16.84
CA GLN A 9 -6.28 38.31 -18.07
C GLN A 9 -4.80 38.64 -18.33
N LYS A 10 -4.05 39.07 -17.31
CA LYS A 10 -2.60 39.36 -17.44
C LYS A 10 -1.77 38.14 -17.79
N ALA A 11 -2.09 36.98 -17.20
CA ALA A 11 -1.43 35.74 -17.55
C ALA A 11 -1.66 35.37 -19.03
N ARG A 12 -2.89 35.49 -19.52
CA ARG A 12 -3.22 35.28 -20.95
C ARG A 12 -2.49 36.26 -21.89
N GLU A 13 -2.41 37.53 -21.51
CA GLU A 13 -1.66 38.54 -22.30
C GLU A 13 -0.16 38.24 -22.34
N LEU A 14 0.45 37.73 -21.24
CA LEU A 14 1.86 37.34 -21.20
C LEU A 14 2.09 36.10 -22.04
N CYS A 15 1.28 35.08 -21.94
CA CYS A 15 1.36 33.85 -22.76
C CYS A 15 1.23 34.16 -24.28
N ALA A 16 0.45 35.19 -24.62
CA ALA A 16 0.31 35.60 -26.03
C ALA A 16 1.54 36.31 -26.59
N LYS A 17 2.38 36.88 -25.70
CA LYS A 17 3.61 37.66 -26.08
C LYS A 17 4.89 36.86 -25.90
N ASP A 18 4.90 35.89 -25.02
CA ASP A 18 6.06 35.05 -24.69
C ASP A 18 5.79 33.59 -25.13
N GLU A 19 6.47 33.20 -26.20
CA GLU A 19 6.32 31.88 -26.81
C GLU A 19 6.81 30.76 -25.85
N SER A 20 7.90 31.03 -25.09
CA SER A 20 8.42 30.07 -24.11
C SER A 20 7.42 29.80 -22.98
N LEU A 21 6.79 30.88 -22.49
CA LEU A 21 5.74 30.75 -21.45
C LEU A 21 4.49 30.01 -21.97
N LYS A 22 4.11 30.28 -23.24
CA LYS A 22 3.03 29.57 -23.90
C LYS A 22 3.28 28.08 -23.96
N TYR A 23 4.46 27.64 -24.39
CA TYR A 23 4.84 26.24 -24.45
C TYR A 23 4.89 25.59 -23.06
N LEU A 24 5.41 26.32 -22.07
CA LEU A 24 5.44 25.86 -20.68
C LEU A 24 4.03 25.61 -20.13
N VAL A 25 3.10 26.54 -20.36
CA VAL A 25 1.69 26.38 -19.93
C VAL A 25 1.03 25.20 -20.63
N GLN A 26 1.30 25.02 -21.94
CA GLN A 26 0.78 23.89 -22.69
C GLN A 26 1.33 22.56 -22.16
N GLU A 27 2.62 22.48 -21.85
CA GLU A 27 3.24 21.29 -21.27
C GLU A 27 2.61 20.91 -19.92
N TYR A 28 2.39 21.90 -19.04
CA TYR A 28 1.70 21.67 -17.78
C TYR A 28 0.26 21.18 -17.98
N HIS A 29 -0.48 21.81 -18.88
CA HIS A 29 -1.85 21.41 -19.21
C HIS A 29 -1.90 19.97 -19.71
N ASP A 30 -1.06 19.61 -20.68
CA ASP A 30 -1.01 18.27 -21.26
C ASP A 30 -0.53 17.24 -20.25
N GLY A 31 0.42 17.60 -19.37
CA GLY A 31 0.88 16.78 -18.27
C GLY A 31 -0.24 16.48 -17.25
N LEU A 32 -1.06 17.48 -16.90
CA LEU A 32 -2.21 17.30 -16.01
C LEU A 32 -3.28 16.41 -16.64
N LEU A 33 -3.57 16.58 -17.93
CA LEU A 33 -4.51 15.71 -18.65
C LEU A 33 -4.02 14.26 -18.70
N LEU A 34 -2.74 14.06 -19.00
CA LEU A 34 -2.12 12.74 -19.03
C LEU A 34 -2.18 12.08 -17.65
N TYR A 35 -1.85 12.82 -16.60
CA TYR A 35 -1.95 12.35 -15.21
C TYR A 35 -3.37 11.93 -14.87
N GLU A 36 -4.35 12.78 -15.16
CA GLU A 36 -5.75 12.54 -14.83
C GLU A 36 -6.30 11.30 -15.56
N ILE A 37 -6.02 11.16 -16.86
CA ILE A 37 -6.49 10.00 -17.62
C ILE A 37 -5.81 8.70 -17.15
N SER A 38 -4.50 8.76 -16.85
CA SER A 38 -3.77 7.61 -16.32
C SER A 38 -4.29 7.19 -14.94
N THR A 39 -4.61 8.15 -14.09
CA THR A 39 -5.21 7.91 -12.77
C THR A 39 -6.56 7.22 -12.90
N ARG A 40 -7.47 7.78 -13.71
CA ARG A 40 -8.86 7.27 -13.85
C ARG A 40 -8.93 5.95 -14.61
N GLU A 41 -8.18 5.82 -15.69
CA GLU A 41 -8.30 4.67 -16.60
C GLU A 41 -7.41 3.49 -16.21
N VAL A 42 -6.33 3.75 -15.47
CA VAL A 42 -5.33 2.72 -15.13
C VAL A 42 -5.15 2.58 -13.63
N TRP A 43 -4.57 3.59 -12.97
CA TRP A 43 -4.01 3.41 -11.63
C TRP A 43 -5.06 3.16 -10.55
N ASP A 44 -6.15 3.94 -10.55
CA ASP A 44 -7.25 3.76 -9.60
C ASP A 44 -7.99 2.44 -9.80
N LYS A 45 -8.18 2.04 -11.06
CA LYS A 45 -8.82 0.76 -11.40
C LYS A 45 -7.95 -0.41 -10.96
N ALA A 46 -6.67 -0.39 -11.32
CA ALA A 46 -5.72 -1.43 -10.94
C ALA A 46 -5.55 -1.55 -9.41
N ALA A 47 -5.49 -0.44 -8.68
CA ALA A 47 -5.33 -0.46 -7.22
C ALA A 47 -6.54 -1.05 -6.48
N LYS A 48 -7.73 -1.01 -7.08
CA LYS A 48 -9.00 -1.54 -6.53
C LYS A 48 -9.35 -2.94 -7.04
N ASP A 49 -8.69 -3.41 -8.10
CA ASP A 49 -8.94 -4.72 -8.72
C ASP A 49 -8.29 -5.85 -7.91
N THR A 50 -8.94 -6.25 -6.83
CA THR A 50 -8.44 -7.33 -5.95
C THR A 50 -8.30 -8.67 -6.66
N VAL A 51 -9.13 -8.95 -7.67
CA VAL A 51 -9.08 -10.19 -8.46
C VAL A 51 -7.87 -10.19 -9.37
N GLY A 52 -7.65 -9.09 -10.10
CA GLY A 52 -6.48 -8.91 -10.95
C GLY A 52 -5.17 -8.91 -10.16
N LEU A 53 -5.12 -8.23 -9.01
CA LEU A 53 -3.97 -8.24 -8.11
C LEU A 53 -3.62 -9.64 -7.61
N GLU A 54 -4.63 -10.43 -7.24
CA GLU A 54 -4.41 -11.82 -6.81
C GLU A 54 -3.91 -12.69 -7.96
N ALA A 55 -4.51 -12.57 -9.15
CA ALA A 55 -4.09 -13.29 -10.35
C ALA A 55 -2.67 -12.92 -10.77
N TYR A 56 -2.36 -11.62 -10.76
CA TYR A 56 -1.01 -11.11 -11.07
C TYR A 56 0.04 -11.64 -10.10
N PHE A 57 -0.25 -11.58 -8.79
CA PHE A 57 0.64 -12.15 -7.78
C PHE A 57 0.87 -13.65 -7.98
N LYS A 58 -0.18 -14.44 -8.27
CA LYS A 58 -0.07 -15.88 -8.53
C LYS A 58 0.83 -16.18 -9.74
N ALA A 59 0.65 -15.44 -10.82
CA ALA A 59 1.44 -15.59 -12.04
C ALA A 59 2.92 -15.20 -11.85
N HIS A 60 3.19 -14.20 -11.02
CA HIS A 60 4.54 -13.67 -10.80
C HIS A 60 5.11 -13.97 -9.42
N ARG A 61 4.62 -15.03 -8.75
CA ARG A 61 4.94 -15.36 -7.36
C ARG A 61 6.43 -15.54 -7.07
N SER A 62 7.21 -15.96 -8.04
CA SER A 62 8.65 -16.15 -7.91
C SER A 62 9.42 -14.84 -7.76
N LYS A 63 8.85 -13.72 -8.21
CA LYS A 63 9.41 -12.38 -8.09
C LYS A 63 9.38 -11.89 -6.63
N TYR A 64 8.33 -12.23 -5.89
CA TYR A 64 8.09 -11.70 -4.55
C TYR A 64 8.75 -12.56 -3.49
N LYS A 65 9.79 -12.02 -2.87
CA LYS A 65 10.59 -12.72 -1.85
C LYS A 65 10.89 -11.79 -0.70
N TRP A 66 11.11 -12.36 0.47
CA TRP A 66 11.64 -11.66 1.62
C TRP A 66 13.06 -12.15 1.92
N ASP A 67 13.92 -11.25 2.32
CA ASP A 67 15.28 -11.59 2.76
C ASP A 67 15.25 -12.40 4.07
N GLU A 68 14.28 -12.08 4.95
CA GLU A 68 14.08 -12.74 6.23
C GLU A 68 12.63 -13.20 6.43
N PRO A 69 12.40 -14.30 7.17
CA PRO A 69 11.07 -14.76 7.49
C PRO A 69 10.27 -13.69 8.28
N ARG A 70 8.98 -13.61 8.02
CA ARG A 70 8.04 -12.75 8.76
C ARG A 70 7.08 -13.57 9.61
N TYR A 71 6.49 -12.93 10.61
CA TYR A 71 5.48 -13.53 11.46
C TYR A 71 4.12 -12.88 11.19
N ARG A 72 3.18 -13.64 10.62
CA ARG A 72 1.79 -13.22 10.45
C ARG A 72 1.00 -13.66 11.66
N GLY A 73 0.45 -12.72 12.40
CA GLY A 73 -0.30 -13.05 13.60
C GLY A 73 -0.65 -11.85 14.46
N VAL A 74 -1.05 -12.16 15.68
CA VAL A 74 -1.37 -11.18 16.69
C VAL A 74 -0.41 -11.27 17.87
N VAL A 75 -0.05 -10.09 18.40
CA VAL A 75 0.52 -9.92 19.73
C VAL A 75 -0.60 -9.43 20.63
N TYR A 76 -0.78 -10.05 21.76
CA TYR A 76 -1.79 -9.63 22.72
C TYR A 76 -1.24 -9.56 24.12
N HIS A 77 -1.67 -8.54 24.85
CA HIS A 77 -1.29 -8.25 26.22
C HIS A 77 -2.51 -8.28 27.09
N CYS A 78 -2.50 -9.05 28.17
CA CYS A 78 -3.63 -9.27 29.05
C CYS A 78 -3.37 -8.70 30.44
N LYS A 79 -4.45 -8.24 31.12
CA LYS A 79 -4.39 -7.84 32.54
C LYS A 79 -4.21 -9.03 33.46
N ASP A 80 -4.78 -10.17 33.10
CA ASP A 80 -4.76 -11.39 33.88
C ASP A 80 -4.15 -12.57 33.12
N LYS A 81 -3.47 -13.47 33.83
CA LYS A 81 -2.81 -14.65 33.25
C LYS A 81 -3.83 -15.65 32.65
N GLY A 82 -5.02 -15.75 33.21
CA GLY A 82 -6.11 -16.61 32.72
C GLY A 82 -6.56 -16.20 31.34
N LEU A 83 -6.68 -14.89 31.08
CA LEU A 83 -7.10 -14.33 29.81
C LEU A 83 -6.19 -14.75 28.64
N VAL A 84 -4.91 -15.02 28.89
CA VAL A 84 -4.00 -15.50 27.83
C VAL A 84 -4.47 -16.80 27.21
N LYS A 85 -5.00 -17.72 28.03
CA LYS A 85 -5.54 -19.00 27.55
C LYS A 85 -6.87 -18.81 26.81
N ASP A 86 -7.73 -17.94 27.33
CA ASP A 86 -9.05 -17.67 26.75
C ASP A 86 -8.94 -16.97 25.39
N VAL A 87 -8.08 -15.96 25.29
CA VAL A 87 -7.74 -15.31 24.03
C VAL A 87 -7.22 -16.33 23.01
N ARG A 88 -6.29 -17.20 23.43
CA ARG A 88 -5.75 -18.23 22.54
C ARG A 88 -6.79 -19.24 22.07
N LYS A 89 -7.73 -19.62 22.95
CA LYS A 89 -8.84 -20.51 22.62
C LYS A 89 -9.76 -19.86 21.58
N LEU A 90 -10.10 -18.59 21.78
CA LEU A 90 -10.95 -17.83 20.86
C LEU A 90 -10.29 -17.67 19.48
N LEU A 91 -9.01 -17.31 19.43
CA LEU A 91 -8.25 -17.17 18.18
C LEU A 91 -8.17 -18.48 17.36
N LYS A 92 -8.25 -19.64 18.01
CA LYS A 92 -8.31 -20.94 17.32
C LYS A 92 -9.66 -21.27 16.72
N SER A 93 -10.74 -20.66 17.23
CA SER A 93 -12.12 -20.96 16.82
C SER A 93 -12.68 -20.04 15.76
N VAL A 94 -11.96 -18.97 15.39
CA VAL A 94 -12.41 -17.98 14.40
C VAL A 94 -11.36 -17.75 13.32
N ASP A 95 -11.81 -17.33 12.15
CA ASP A 95 -10.94 -17.02 11.03
C ASP A 95 -10.04 -15.82 11.31
N GLU A 96 -8.86 -15.82 10.67
CA GLU A 96 -7.86 -14.77 10.83
C GLU A 96 -8.40 -13.36 10.55
N ALA A 97 -9.34 -13.23 9.61
CA ALA A 97 -9.96 -11.95 9.29
C ALA A 97 -10.76 -11.36 10.44
N GLN A 98 -11.39 -12.22 11.25
CA GLN A 98 -12.28 -11.85 12.34
C GLN A 98 -11.56 -11.69 13.70
N TRP A 99 -10.28 -12.03 13.81
CA TRP A 99 -9.56 -12.03 15.10
C TRP A 99 -9.72 -10.74 15.89
N ILE A 100 -9.48 -9.59 15.27
CA ILE A 100 -9.47 -8.31 15.98
C ILE A 100 -10.86 -7.93 16.51
N ASP A 101 -11.89 -8.07 15.67
CA ASP A 101 -13.26 -7.68 16.03
C ASP A 101 -13.83 -8.61 17.08
N THR A 102 -13.59 -9.93 16.94
CA THR A 102 -14.03 -10.92 17.92
C THR A 102 -13.34 -10.73 19.26
N LEU A 103 -12.02 -10.45 19.27
CA LEU A 103 -11.28 -10.19 20.50
C LEU A 103 -11.76 -8.92 21.19
N ARG A 104 -12.02 -7.85 20.44
CA ARG A 104 -12.54 -6.60 21.00
C ARG A 104 -13.92 -6.80 21.61
N ALA A 105 -14.80 -7.46 20.89
CA ALA A 105 -16.16 -7.74 21.35
C ALA A 105 -16.20 -8.65 22.61
N SER A 106 -15.27 -9.62 22.72
CA SER A 106 -15.26 -10.57 23.82
C SER A 106 -14.57 -10.07 25.09
N PHE A 107 -13.53 -9.22 24.96
CA PHE A 107 -12.67 -8.87 26.10
C PHE A 107 -12.58 -7.38 26.38
N ASN A 108 -13.10 -6.52 25.53
CA ASN A 108 -13.00 -5.07 25.67
C ASN A 108 -14.38 -4.40 25.55
N GLN A 109 -15.33 -4.89 26.33
CA GLN A 109 -16.68 -4.30 26.37
C GLN A 109 -16.67 -3.02 27.23
N ASP A 110 -17.40 -2.03 26.76
CA ASP A 110 -17.62 -0.73 27.41
C ASP A 110 -16.34 -0.02 27.90
N SER A 111 -16.28 0.38 29.15
CA SER A 111 -15.17 1.14 29.75
C SER A 111 -13.99 0.27 30.21
N VAL A 112 -14.12 -1.07 30.18
CA VAL A 112 -13.10 -1.99 30.72
C VAL A 112 -12.33 -2.69 29.61
N LYS A 113 -11.14 -2.19 29.28
CA LYS A 113 -10.22 -2.86 28.35
C LYS A 113 -9.40 -3.91 29.10
N GLN A 114 -9.67 -5.19 28.86
CA GLN A 114 -8.96 -6.31 29.52
C GLN A 114 -7.72 -6.73 28.74
N ILE A 115 -7.71 -6.51 27.41
CA ILE A 115 -6.59 -6.87 26.54
C ILE A 115 -6.20 -5.73 25.61
N ARG A 116 -4.94 -5.71 25.18
CA ARG A 116 -4.42 -4.96 24.04
C ARG A 116 -4.02 -5.95 22.96
N VAL A 117 -4.34 -5.65 21.71
CA VAL A 117 -4.08 -6.55 20.57
C VAL A 117 -3.50 -5.74 19.42
N GLU A 118 -2.45 -6.29 18.82
CA GLU A 118 -1.84 -5.80 17.58
C GLU A 118 -1.77 -6.97 16.59
N LYS A 119 -2.39 -6.82 15.42
CA LYS A 119 -2.32 -7.79 14.32
C LYS A 119 -1.48 -7.20 13.19
N ASN A 120 -0.46 -7.92 12.76
CA ASN A 120 0.41 -7.47 11.68
C ASN A 120 1.14 -8.65 11.02
N LEU A 121 1.84 -8.33 9.92
CA LEU A 121 2.88 -9.14 9.33
C LEU A 121 4.24 -8.60 9.80
N PHE A 122 4.68 -9.08 10.95
CA PHE A 122 5.88 -8.59 11.62
C PHE A 122 7.16 -9.11 10.95
N LYS A 123 8.09 -8.24 10.66
CA LYS A 123 9.49 -8.58 10.45
C LYS A 123 10.27 -8.45 11.77
N LYS A 124 11.48 -8.95 11.80
CA LYS A 124 12.40 -8.76 12.92
C LYS A 124 12.65 -7.26 13.13
N GLY A 125 12.53 -6.81 14.37
CA GLY A 125 12.65 -5.41 14.78
C GLY A 125 11.34 -4.63 14.86
N ASP A 126 10.23 -5.14 14.32
CA ASP A 126 8.94 -4.43 14.35
C ASP A 126 8.27 -4.46 15.72
N ASN A 127 8.44 -5.57 16.47
CA ASN A 127 7.81 -5.74 17.78
C ASN A 127 8.67 -6.59 18.69
N ALA A 128 9.12 -6.03 19.81
CA ALA A 128 10.04 -6.68 20.74
C ALA A 128 9.51 -8.00 21.34
N PHE A 129 8.17 -8.15 21.50
CA PHE A 129 7.58 -9.41 21.97
C PHE A 129 7.61 -10.49 20.89
N VAL A 130 7.39 -10.12 19.62
CA VAL A 130 7.55 -11.03 18.50
C VAL A 130 9.02 -11.43 18.35
N ASP A 131 9.93 -10.48 18.47
CA ASP A 131 11.37 -10.75 18.40
C ASP A 131 11.80 -11.76 19.45
N HIS A 132 11.35 -11.60 20.68
CA HIS A 132 11.67 -12.52 21.77
C HIS A 132 10.95 -13.87 21.66
N LEU A 133 9.62 -13.86 21.48
CA LEU A 133 8.79 -15.07 21.53
C LEU A 133 8.86 -15.92 20.26
N VAL A 134 9.02 -15.28 19.09
CA VAL A 134 8.98 -15.95 17.78
C VAL A 134 10.36 -16.05 17.13
N PHE A 135 11.11 -14.94 17.11
CA PHE A 135 12.44 -14.89 16.48
C PHE A 135 13.56 -15.28 17.44
N LYS A 136 13.25 -15.50 18.73
CA LYS A 136 14.19 -15.99 19.75
C LYS A 136 15.33 -15.03 20.06
N GLU A 137 15.04 -13.73 19.98
CA GLU A 137 15.98 -12.70 20.44
C GLU A 137 16.21 -12.83 21.95
N LYS A 138 17.46 -12.60 22.38
CA LYS A 138 17.85 -12.74 23.80
C LYS A 138 17.24 -11.68 24.71
N LYS A 139 16.96 -10.49 24.17
CA LYS A 139 16.41 -9.38 24.95
C LYS A 139 14.95 -9.63 25.29
N GLU A 140 14.67 -9.80 26.57
CA GLU A 140 13.31 -9.92 27.06
C GLU A 140 12.64 -8.53 27.11
N PRO A 141 11.48 -8.35 26.45
CA PRO A 141 10.77 -7.08 26.43
C PRO A 141 10.09 -6.82 27.78
N LYS A 142 10.11 -5.57 28.24
CA LYS A 142 9.39 -5.16 29.45
C LYS A 142 7.90 -5.04 29.13
N ALA A 143 7.08 -5.83 29.80
CA ALA A 143 5.63 -5.70 29.74
C ALA A 143 5.14 -4.45 30.50
N SER A 144 4.02 -3.90 30.07
CA SER A 144 3.36 -2.81 30.79
C SER A 144 2.78 -3.32 32.12
N GLN A 145 2.88 -2.55 33.19
CA GLN A 145 2.25 -2.89 34.47
C GLN A 145 0.73 -3.09 34.35
N ALA A 146 0.07 -2.34 33.46
CA ALA A 146 -1.36 -2.48 33.22
C ALA A 146 -1.75 -3.76 32.45
N TYR A 147 -0.80 -4.37 31.69
CA TYR A 147 -0.99 -5.58 30.90
C TYR A 147 0.28 -6.44 30.96
N PRO A 148 0.53 -7.09 32.11
CA PRO A 148 1.80 -7.75 32.36
C PRO A 148 1.99 -9.07 31.59
N TYR A 149 0.90 -9.65 31.05
CA TYR A 149 0.97 -10.95 30.40
C TYR A 149 0.87 -10.80 28.89
N ALA A 150 1.99 -11.01 28.21
CA ALA A 150 2.07 -10.95 26.75
C ALA A 150 2.15 -12.34 26.12
N ALA A 151 1.50 -12.52 24.98
CA ALA A 151 1.60 -13.72 24.18
C ALA A 151 1.37 -13.43 22.71
N VAL A 152 1.67 -14.40 21.86
CA VAL A 152 1.51 -14.32 20.41
C VAL A 152 0.70 -15.51 19.89
N TYR A 153 -0.05 -15.27 18.81
CA TYR A 153 -0.76 -16.32 18.08
C TYR A 153 -0.68 -16.03 16.58
N GLY A 154 -0.22 -17.02 15.79
CA GLY A 154 -0.04 -16.87 14.35
C GLY A 154 0.97 -17.88 13.81
N LYS A 155 1.55 -17.56 12.66
CA LYS A 155 2.49 -18.44 11.95
C LYS A 155 3.68 -17.68 11.38
N LYS A 156 4.85 -18.32 11.41
CA LYS A 156 6.05 -17.83 10.74
C LYS A 156 6.01 -18.20 9.27
N LEU A 157 6.21 -17.22 8.40
CA LEU A 157 6.20 -17.36 6.95
C LEU A 157 7.62 -17.09 6.41
N LYS A 158 8.12 -17.98 5.55
CA LYS A 158 9.43 -17.82 4.89
C LYS A 158 9.37 -16.98 3.62
N LYS A 159 8.16 -16.84 3.03
CA LYS A 159 7.90 -16.10 1.78
C LYS A 159 6.45 -15.63 1.76
N PRO A 160 6.12 -14.63 0.96
CA PRO A 160 4.75 -14.16 0.78
C PRO A 160 3.82 -15.30 0.37
N LYS A 161 2.62 -15.34 0.94
CA LYS A 161 1.58 -16.32 0.63
C LYS A 161 0.44 -15.72 -0.16
N GLU A 162 0.18 -14.45 0.06
CA GLU A 162 -0.90 -13.67 -0.52
C GLU A 162 -0.34 -12.35 -1.04
N TRP A 163 -1.01 -11.75 -2.02
CA TRP A 163 -0.59 -10.46 -2.57
C TRP A 163 -0.59 -9.34 -1.51
N THR A 164 -1.45 -9.45 -0.51
CA THR A 164 -1.52 -8.52 0.63
C THR A 164 -0.26 -8.51 1.50
N ASP A 165 0.54 -9.59 1.48
CA ASP A 165 1.82 -9.68 2.20
C ASP A 165 2.90 -8.76 1.62
N VAL A 166 2.76 -8.43 0.35
CA VAL A 166 3.65 -7.58 -0.46
C VAL A 166 2.85 -6.59 -1.29
N ARG A 167 1.78 -6.06 -0.69
CA ARG A 167 0.78 -5.25 -1.37
C ARG A 167 1.37 -4.11 -2.19
N GLY A 168 2.30 -3.35 -1.60
CA GLY A 168 2.91 -2.21 -2.28
C GLY A 168 3.62 -2.60 -3.57
N GLU A 169 4.41 -3.68 -3.52
CA GLU A 169 5.14 -4.19 -4.68
C GLU A 169 4.18 -4.73 -5.76
N VAL A 170 3.18 -5.54 -5.36
CA VAL A 170 2.22 -6.13 -6.29
C VAL A 170 1.34 -5.06 -6.95
N VAL A 171 0.86 -4.08 -6.19
CA VAL A 171 0.05 -2.97 -6.74
C VAL A 171 0.87 -2.17 -7.75
N SER A 172 2.10 -1.80 -7.43
CA SER A 172 2.98 -1.05 -8.32
C SER A 172 3.26 -1.81 -9.63
N ASP A 173 3.60 -3.09 -9.51
CA ASP A 173 3.89 -3.95 -10.67
C ASP A 173 2.64 -4.18 -11.54
N TYR A 174 1.49 -4.37 -10.92
CA TYR A 174 0.24 -4.57 -11.62
C TYR A 174 -0.24 -3.29 -12.31
N GLN A 175 -0.09 -2.14 -11.67
CA GLN A 175 -0.35 -0.85 -12.30
C GLN A 175 0.52 -0.63 -13.54
N ALA A 176 1.82 -0.93 -13.44
CA ALA A 176 2.73 -0.84 -14.60
C ALA A 176 2.32 -1.78 -15.74
N ALA A 177 1.87 -3.00 -15.43
CA ALA A 177 1.36 -3.93 -16.44
C ALA A 177 0.07 -3.44 -17.10
N CYS A 178 -0.86 -2.89 -16.31
CA CYS A 178 -2.11 -2.30 -16.81
C CYS A 178 -1.84 -1.06 -17.68
N GLU A 179 -0.86 -0.23 -17.31
CA GLU A 179 -0.44 0.93 -18.08
C GLU A 179 0.15 0.53 -19.44
N ALA A 180 1.04 -0.46 -19.45
CA ALA A 180 1.61 -0.99 -20.70
C ALA A 180 0.51 -1.54 -21.62
N GLU A 181 -0.47 -2.24 -21.08
CA GLU A 181 -1.61 -2.74 -21.84
C GLU A 181 -2.53 -1.62 -22.34
N PHE A 182 -2.73 -0.56 -21.54
CA PHE A 182 -3.48 0.62 -21.93
C PHE A 182 -2.81 1.33 -23.11
N VAL A 183 -1.49 1.56 -23.04
CA VAL A 183 -0.70 2.18 -24.12
C VAL A 183 -0.74 1.31 -25.38
N ARG A 184 -0.64 -0.02 -25.24
CA ARG A 184 -0.76 -0.94 -26.38
C ARG A 184 -2.09 -0.77 -27.10
N ARG A 185 -3.21 -0.75 -26.37
CA ARG A 185 -4.57 -0.55 -26.95
C ARG A 185 -4.70 0.81 -27.61
N LEU A 186 -4.14 1.87 -27.02
CA LEU A 186 -4.15 3.20 -27.65
C LEU A 186 -3.43 3.18 -29.00
N ARG A 187 -2.26 2.54 -29.09
CA ARG A 187 -1.48 2.44 -30.34
C ARG A 187 -2.18 1.62 -31.42
N GLU A 188 -3.01 0.66 -31.04
CA GLU A 188 -3.84 -0.12 -31.98
C GLU A 188 -5.07 0.66 -32.46
N THR A 189 -5.59 1.55 -31.61
CA THR A 189 -6.79 2.35 -31.91
C THR A 189 -6.47 3.63 -32.67
N TYR A 190 -5.35 4.27 -32.36
CA TYR A 190 -4.97 5.57 -32.91
C TYR A 190 -3.71 5.46 -33.74
N LYS A 191 -3.73 6.14 -34.92
CA LYS A 191 -2.52 6.28 -35.73
C LYS A 191 -1.53 7.22 -35.05
N VAL A 192 -0.34 6.73 -34.78
CA VAL A 192 0.76 7.54 -34.19
C VAL A 192 1.76 7.88 -35.31
N GLU A 193 1.97 9.17 -35.54
CA GLU A 193 3.00 9.67 -36.45
C GLU A 193 4.08 10.39 -35.66
N ILE A 194 5.35 10.01 -35.91
CA ILE A 194 6.50 10.62 -35.26
C ILE A 194 7.30 11.37 -36.30
N TYR A 195 7.37 12.70 -36.19
CA TYR A 195 8.15 13.55 -37.05
C TYR A 195 9.63 13.54 -36.60
N LYS A 196 10.37 12.54 -37.06
CA LYS A 196 11.75 12.29 -36.62
C LYS A 196 12.70 13.48 -36.88
N GLU A 197 12.48 14.23 -37.96
CA GLU A 197 13.26 15.41 -38.27
C GLU A 197 13.10 16.48 -37.20
N VAL A 198 11.88 16.74 -36.76
CA VAL A 198 11.59 17.67 -35.67
C VAL A 198 12.14 17.15 -34.33
N LEU A 199 11.93 15.86 -34.05
CA LEU A 199 12.43 15.24 -32.81
C LEU A 199 13.95 15.35 -32.68
N ASN A 200 14.69 15.24 -33.79
CA ASN A 200 16.15 15.37 -33.80
C ASN A 200 16.65 16.81 -33.55
N THR A 201 15.78 17.81 -33.58
CA THR A 201 16.12 19.20 -33.24
C THR A 201 15.90 19.51 -31.75
N VAL A 202 15.15 18.69 -31.04
CA VAL A 202 14.89 18.81 -29.60
C VAL A 202 16.14 18.36 -28.83
N ASN A 203 16.57 19.11 -27.82
CA ASN A 203 17.74 18.82 -26.98
C ASN A 203 19.12 18.88 -27.64
N LYS A 204 19.28 19.70 -28.66
CA LYS A 204 20.62 20.13 -29.12
C LYS A 204 21.06 21.40 -28.38
N HIS A 205 21.23 21.25 -27.04
CA HIS A 205 21.86 22.30 -26.22
C HIS A 205 23.26 21.88 -25.82
#